data_8441c15be6fe0c3b2cbd7682b99a5f1f
#
_entry.id   8441c15be6fe0c3b2cbd7682b99a5f1f
#
_cell.length_a   1.000
_cell.length_b   1.000
_cell.length_c   1.000
_cell.angle_alpha   90.00
_cell.angle_beta   90.00
_cell.angle_gamma   90.00
#
_symmetry.space_group_name_H-M   'P 1'
#
loop_
_entity.id
_entity.type
_entity.pdbx_description
1 polymer ?
#
loop_
_entity_poly.entity_id
_entity_poly.type
_entity_poly.pdbx_seq_one_letter_code
_entity_poly.pdbx_strand_id
1 'polypeptide(L)'
;MALMKLLRERTHVVMIILVIAFVGLIGLEWGADMTGRGPGGQYAVGSINGESVSYEELRFEVERQQEIDRQQRGGNVDEFRRREIINEIWDQRVNLTLLEQSIGRQGISVTDAEILEAIRTNPPDYIRQQEMFQTDGEFDQTKYLQALNDPAVEGWSFLEDQFRVMLPRQKLINRVISGARVTNLEVRKAFVNQNEQLTARYLLFDPEDQAVEPESITDEDIAAYYAEHPDTFLEGDRVSLSYVMIPKQPSVADSQRVERQIDELYDQLVSGADFETLARDFSEDTSNASKGGDLGFFGRNDMVPEFEAAAYETPPGSVSQPVKTEYGWHIIKVEETAVRDGEEQVRARHILLRTMTGQQTLSALNDEARQLQARAVESGLEDAARFVRAMPDSLQVESTGFFADRPDGFIPGIGYLSGASSFAFASEPGEIGEVLENTSGFYVLENAGVKPAGVLPLEEVELRIRSILVRNRKMEQARLRGEEVRAGLVGGNLDALSGEMADQVATTDPITRQQAFIPRIGQDLNFIRGAFQLSETGELSEVVEGDRGYYLIQLVDRKPLDETTYEIMKENLKRQLLIQKQNQLYQEWLTRLREDAEIENNLRDFFAI
;
A
#
# COMPACT_ATOMS: atom_id res chain seq x y z
N MET A 1 -17.02 -72.22 19.37
CA MET A 1 -16.95 -72.78 17.97
C MET A 1 -18.16 -72.41 17.11
N ALA A 2 -19.33 -72.08 17.66
CA ALA A 2 -20.50 -71.71 16.85
C ALA A 2 -20.40 -70.38 16.10
N LEU A 3 -19.72 -69.35 16.65
CA LEU A 3 -19.59 -68.01 16.05
C LEU A 3 -18.69 -68.03 14.81
N MET A 4 -17.62 -68.81 14.81
CA MET A 4 -16.70 -68.98 13.68
C MET A 4 -17.33 -69.72 12.49
N LYS A 5 -18.28 -70.63 12.76
CA LYS A 5 -19.02 -71.34 11.71
C LYS A 5 -20.04 -70.43 11.05
N LEU A 6 -20.73 -69.58 11.81
CA LEU A 6 -21.70 -68.60 11.31
C LEU A 6 -21.04 -67.51 10.46
N LEU A 7 -19.84 -67.03 10.86
CA LEU A 7 -19.00 -66.08 10.10
C LEU A 7 -18.55 -66.68 8.77
N ARG A 8 -18.18 -67.95 8.73
CA ARG A 8 -17.70 -68.63 7.53
C ARG A 8 -18.83 -68.92 6.52
N GLU A 9 -20.02 -69.18 6.99
CA GLU A 9 -21.20 -69.43 6.15
C GLU A 9 -21.80 -68.15 5.56
N ARG A 10 -21.50 -66.95 6.14
CA ARG A 10 -21.99 -65.64 5.67
C ARG A 10 -20.87 -64.67 5.28
N THR A 11 -19.68 -65.18 5.00
CA THR A 11 -18.52 -64.36 4.59
C THR A 11 -18.83 -63.43 3.44
N HIS A 12 -19.61 -63.89 2.46
CA HIS A 12 -20.05 -63.06 1.32
C HIS A 12 -20.97 -61.91 1.73
N VAL A 13 -21.84 -62.08 2.72
CA VAL A 13 -22.74 -61.04 3.25
C VAL A 13 -21.92 -60.00 4.05
N VAL A 14 -20.97 -60.44 4.84
CA VAL A 14 -20.06 -59.56 5.59
C VAL A 14 -19.17 -58.76 4.65
N MET A 15 -18.67 -59.40 3.59
CA MET A 15 -17.89 -58.70 2.53
C MET A 15 -18.72 -57.66 1.77
N ILE A 16 -19.97 -57.96 1.44
CA ILE A 16 -20.87 -57.00 0.80
C ILE A 16 -21.16 -55.80 1.69
N ILE A 17 -21.38 -56.03 3.02
CA ILE A 17 -21.57 -54.94 3.99
C ILE A 17 -20.32 -54.08 4.11
N LEU A 18 -19.12 -54.72 4.15
CA LEU A 18 -17.83 -54.02 4.16
C LEU A 18 -17.59 -53.19 2.90
N VAL A 19 -17.90 -53.74 1.72
CA VAL A 19 -17.78 -53.02 0.48
C VAL A 19 -18.77 -51.83 0.40
N ILE A 20 -20.01 -52.01 0.83
CA ILE A 20 -21.01 -50.94 0.91
C ILE A 20 -20.57 -49.85 1.91
N ALA A 21 -20.06 -50.25 3.09
CA ALA A 21 -19.52 -49.31 4.06
C ALA A 21 -18.30 -48.57 3.55
N PHE A 22 -17.38 -49.26 2.83
CA PHE A 22 -16.19 -48.66 2.22
C PHE A 22 -16.53 -47.73 1.07
N VAL A 23 -17.46 -48.12 0.17
CA VAL A 23 -17.96 -47.26 -0.90
C VAL A 23 -18.74 -46.07 -0.34
N GLY A 24 -19.50 -46.27 0.76
CA GLY A 24 -20.16 -45.19 1.48
C GLY A 24 -19.17 -44.23 2.15
N LEU A 25 -18.07 -44.76 2.71
CA LEU A 25 -17.00 -43.94 3.30
C LEU A 25 -16.26 -43.12 2.22
N ILE A 26 -15.93 -43.75 1.09
CA ILE A 26 -15.36 -43.06 -0.10
C ILE A 26 -16.34 -42.00 -0.63
N GLY A 27 -17.63 -42.32 -0.71
CA GLY A 27 -18.66 -41.38 -1.17
C GLY A 27 -18.85 -40.21 -0.19
N LEU A 28 -18.66 -40.40 1.10
CA LEU A 28 -18.66 -39.34 2.12
C LEU A 28 -17.37 -38.49 2.05
N GLU A 29 -16.23 -39.12 1.85
CA GLU A 29 -14.93 -38.45 1.77
C GLU A 29 -14.81 -37.63 0.49
N TRP A 30 -15.21 -38.20 -0.65
CA TRP A 30 -15.24 -37.50 -1.95
C TRP A 30 -16.45 -36.54 -2.09
N GLY A 31 -17.57 -36.86 -1.46
CA GLY A 31 -18.76 -35.98 -1.44
C GLY A 31 -18.54 -34.74 -0.56
N ALA A 32 -17.75 -34.85 0.51
CA ALA A 32 -17.36 -33.71 1.33
C ALA A 32 -16.40 -32.77 0.57
N ASP A 33 -15.54 -33.34 -0.28
CA ASP A 33 -14.65 -32.55 -1.15
C ASP A 33 -15.43 -31.79 -2.24
N MET A 34 -16.51 -32.37 -2.79
CA MET A 34 -17.38 -31.69 -3.76
C MET A 34 -18.27 -30.60 -3.13
N THR A 35 -18.46 -30.60 -1.81
CA THR A 35 -19.27 -29.60 -1.08
C THR A 35 -18.41 -28.51 -0.42
N GLY A 36 -17.09 -28.49 -0.67
CA GLY A 36 -16.16 -27.49 -0.10
C GLY A 36 -15.96 -27.64 1.42
N ARG A 37 -16.43 -28.77 2.01
CA ARG A 37 -16.28 -29.10 3.45
C ARG A 37 -15.31 -30.24 3.73
N GLY A 38 -14.44 -30.58 2.75
CA GLY A 38 -13.35 -31.54 2.91
C GLY A 38 -12.18 -30.97 3.72
N PRO A 39 -11.14 -31.79 4.02
CA PRO A 39 -9.94 -31.33 4.73
C PRO A 39 -9.20 -30.15 4.08
N GLY A 40 -9.43 -29.88 2.79
CA GLY A 40 -8.91 -28.70 2.07
C GLY A 40 -9.68 -27.40 2.39
N GLY A 41 -10.96 -27.49 2.80
CA GLY A 41 -11.77 -26.30 3.13
C GLY A 41 -11.37 -25.61 4.44
N GLN A 42 -10.62 -26.28 5.30
CA GLN A 42 -10.12 -25.72 6.57
C GLN A 42 -8.93 -24.77 6.41
N TYR A 43 -8.31 -24.75 5.23
CA TYR A 43 -7.12 -23.92 4.92
C TYR A 43 -7.33 -23.04 3.69
N ALA A 44 -8.57 -22.75 3.32
CA ALA A 44 -8.88 -21.85 2.21
C ALA A 44 -8.97 -20.41 2.71
N VAL A 45 -8.11 -19.54 2.19
CA VAL A 45 -8.11 -18.09 2.51
C VAL A 45 -9.24 -17.33 1.85
N GLY A 46 -10.05 -18.00 1.05
CA GLY A 46 -11.22 -17.46 0.39
C GLY A 46 -11.66 -18.34 -0.79
N SER A 47 -12.68 -17.89 -1.50
CA SER A 47 -13.14 -18.55 -2.72
C SER A 47 -13.49 -17.53 -3.82
N ILE A 48 -13.41 -17.96 -5.09
CA ILE A 48 -13.72 -17.14 -6.26
C ILE A 48 -14.68 -17.95 -7.15
N ASN A 49 -15.95 -17.57 -7.18
CA ASN A 49 -17.02 -18.32 -7.86
C ASN A 49 -17.05 -19.81 -7.42
N GLY A 50 -16.84 -20.06 -6.14
CA GLY A 50 -16.82 -21.41 -5.56
C GLY A 50 -15.50 -22.17 -5.73
N GLU A 51 -14.49 -21.62 -6.37
CA GLU A 51 -13.15 -22.17 -6.47
C GLU A 51 -12.31 -21.70 -5.26
N SER A 52 -11.89 -22.64 -4.42
CA SER A 52 -11.16 -22.34 -3.19
C SER A 52 -9.72 -21.89 -3.47
N VAL A 53 -9.26 -20.87 -2.76
CA VAL A 53 -7.86 -20.40 -2.80
C VAL A 53 -7.11 -20.96 -1.59
N SER A 54 -6.07 -21.73 -1.83
CA SER A 54 -5.27 -22.38 -0.78
C SER A 54 -4.40 -21.36 -0.02
N TYR A 55 -4.41 -21.47 1.32
CA TYR A 55 -3.51 -20.69 2.18
C TYR A 55 -2.02 -20.94 1.85
N GLU A 56 -1.64 -22.19 1.64
CA GLU A 56 -0.23 -22.53 1.40
C GLU A 56 0.30 -21.93 0.09
N GLU A 57 -0.52 -21.97 -0.99
CA GLU A 57 -0.14 -21.36 -2.25
C GLU A 57 0.03 -19.85 -2.13
N LEU A 58 -0.96 -19.18 -1.51
CA LEU A 58 -0.92 -17.73 -1.35
C LEU A 58 0.24 -17.31 -0.44
N ARG A 59 0.48 -18.04 0.67
CA ARG A 59 1.60 -17.79 1.57
C ARG A 59 2.94 -17.86 0.85
N PHE A 60 3.14 -18.87 0.02
CA PHE A 60 4.38 -19.00 -0.75
C PHE A 60 4.59 -17.81 -1.72
N GLU A 61 3.53 -17.37 -2.39
CA GLU A 61 3.60 -16.19 -3.26
C GLU A 61 3.92 -14.91 -2.48
N VAL A 62 3.31 -14.74 -1.31
CA VAL A 62 3.56 -13.60 -0.39
C VAL A 62 5.00 -13.62 0.11
N GLU A 63 5.50 -14.75 0.62
CA GLU A 63 6.87 -14.89 1.11
C GLU A 63 7.91 -14.58 0.02
N ARG A 64 7.66 -15.07 -1.20
CA ARG A 64 8.51 -14.78 -2.36
C ARG A 64 8.52 -13.28 -2.69
N GLN A 65 7.36 -12.63 -2.68
CA GLN A 65 7.26 -11.19 -2.98
C GLN A 65 7.93 -10.34 -1.89
N GLN A 66 7.79 -10.73 -0.62
CA GLN A 66 8.48 -10.08 0.48
C GLN A 66 10.00 -10.20 0.36
N GLU A 67 10.52 -11.34 -0.08
CA GLU A 67 11.96 -11.52 -0.30
C GLU A 67 12.47 -10.63 -1.45
N ILE A 68 11.72 -10.52 -2.54
CA ILE A 68 12.03 -9.59 -3.64
C ILE A 68 12.03 -8.14 -3.13
N ASP A 69 11.03 -7.75 -2.34
CA ASP A 69 10.91 -6.39 -1.79
C ASP A 69 12.09 -6.06 -0.84
N ARG A 70 12.52 -7.03 0.00
CA ARG A 70 13.73 -6.91 0.84
C ARG A 70 14.99 -6.66 0.01
N GLN A 71 15.19 -7.45 -1.05
CA GLN A 71 16.37 -7.32 -1.91
C GLN A 71 16.42 -5.98 -2.64
N GLN A 72 15.26 -5.46 -3.05
CA GLN A 72 15.16 -4.19 -3.78
C GLN A 72 15.31 -2.97 -2.88
N ARG A 73 14.77 -3.01 -1.65
CA ARG A 73 14.72 -1.86 -0.74
C ARG A 73 15.82 -1.86 0.33
N GLY A 74 16.52 -2.99 0.51
CA GLY A 74 17.65 -3.11 1.43
C GLY A 74 17.27 -3.09 2.91
N GLY A 75 16.07 -3.54 3.29
CA GLY A 75 15.60 -3.55 4.68
C GLY A 75 14.51 -4.58 4.95
N ASN A 76 14.07 -4.67 6.21
CA ASN A 76 12.92 -5.51 6.56
C ASN A 76 11.62 -4.89 6.03
N VAL A 77 10.72 -5.76 5.57
CA VAL A 77 9.36 -5.39 5.17
C VAL A 77 8.59 -5.06 6.45
N ASP A 78 8.10 -3.82 6.58
CA ASP A 78 7.26 -3.42 7.70
C ASP A 78 5.84 -4.01 7.58
N GLU A 79 5.05 -3.89 8.65
CA GLU A 79 3.71 -4.45 8.74
C GLU A 79 2.76 -3.88 7.67
N PHE A 80 2.86 -2.57 7.40
CA PHE A 80 2.06 -1.91 6.38
C PHE A 80 2.36 -2.46 4.99
N ARG A 81 3.64 -2.54 4.62
CA ARG A 81 4.07 -3.07 3.33
C ARG A 81 3.74 -4.56 3.19
N ARG A 82 3.85 -5.32 4.29
CA ARG A 82 3.44 -6.73 4.31
C ARG A 82 1.96 -6.89 3.93
N ARG A 83 1.08 -6.06 4.50
CA ARG A 83 -0.35 -6.06 4.15
C ARG A 83 -0.60 -5.69 2.70
N GLU A 84 0.07 -4.65 2.21
CA GLU A 84 -0.03 -4.29 0.79
C GLU A 84 0.34 -5.48 -0.10
N ILE A 85 1.46 -6.16 0.18
CA ILE A 85 1.88 -7.34 -0.57
C ILE A 85 0.80 -8.44 -0.53
N ILE A 86 0.23 -8.74 0.63
CA ILE A 86 -0.81 -9.76 0.76
C ILE A 86 -2.05 -9.39 -0.08
N ASN A 87 -2.51 -8.15 0.00
CA ASN A 87 -3.64 -7.67 -0.78
C ASN A 87 -3.34 -7.64 -2.28
N GLU A 88 -2.16 -7.19 -2.69
CA GLU A 88 -1.71 -7.22 -4.09
C GLU A 88 -1.71 -8.65 -4.65
N ILE A 89 -1.19 -9.62 -3.90
CA ILE A 89 -1.15 -11.04 -4.31
C ILE A 89 -2.56 -11.63 -4.37
N TRP A 90 -3.42 -11.32 -3.40
CA TRP A 90 -4.82 -11.73 -3.44
C TRP A 90 -5.54 -11.17 -4.67
N ASP A 91 -5.42 -9.88 -4.94
CA ASP A 91 -6.02 -9.24 -6.10
C ASP A 91 -5.51 -9.83 -7.42
N GLN A 92 -4.23 -10.14 -7.50
CA GLN A 92 -3.65 -10.83 -8.64
C GLN A 92 -4.25 -12.24 -8.80
N ARG A 93 -4.41 -12.99 -7.71
CA ARG A 93 -5.02 -14.33 -7.73
C ARG A 93 -6.48 -14.25 -8.19
N VAL A 94 -7.27 -13.32 -7.65
CA VAL A 94 -8.65 -13.09 -8.09
C VAL A 94 -8.70 -12.82 -9.60
N ASN A 95 -7.89 -11.89 -10.09
CA ASN A 95 -7.87 -11.54 -11.50
C ASN A 95 -7.48 -12.74 -12.39
N LEU A 96 -6.46 -13.51 -11.99
CA LEU A 96 -6.02 -14.70 -12.73
C LEU A 96 -7.10 -15.78 -12.79
N THR A 97 -7.72 -16.10 -11.66
CA THR A 97 -8.82 -17.09 -11.61
C THR A 97 -9.99 -16.66 -12.47
N LEU A 98 -10.41 -15.39 -12.40
CA LEU A 98 -11.50 -14.87 -13.23
C LEU A 98 -11.16 -14.93 -14.73
N LEU A 99 -9.92 -14.65 -15.11
CA LEU A 99 -9.43 -14.81 -16.49
C LEU A 99 -9.52 -16.27 -16.95
N GLU A 100 -9.05 -17.22 -16.14
CA GLU A 100 -9.05 -18.65 -16.44
C GLU A 100 -10.48 -19.19 -16.57
N GLN A 101 -11.37 -18.83 -15.66
CA GLN A 101 -12.79 -19.15 -15.75
C GLN A 101 -13.44 -18.54 -17.00
N SER A 102 -13.05 -17.32 -17.38
CA SER A 102 -13.53 -16.68 -18.61
C SER A 102 -13.04 -17.38 -19.88
N ILE A 103 -11.77 -17.84 -19.90
CA ILE A 103 -11.20 -18.66 -20.96
C ILE A 103 -12.00 -19.95 -21.13
N GLY A 104 -12.26 -20.65 -20.01
CA GLY A 104 -13.06 -21.87 -20.00
C GLY A 104 -14.49 -21.66 -20.50
N ARG A 105 -15.19 -20.64 -19.96
CA ARG A 105 -16.56 -20.29 -20.37
C ARG A 105 -16.69 -19.94 -21.85
N GLN A 106 -15.68 -19.27 -22.42
CA GLN A 106 -15.66 -18.88 -23.82
C GLN A 106 -15.10 -19.95 -24.77
N GLY A 107 -14.64 -21.10 -24.24
CA GLY A 107 -14.06 -22.18 -25.03
C GLY A 107 -12.79 -21.78 -25.78
N ILE A 108 -11.99 -20.87 -25.22
CA ILE A 108 -10.75 -20.42 -25.82
C ILE A 108 -9.70 -21.50 -25.62
N SER A 109 -9.19 -22.06 -26.71
CA SER A 109 -8.13 -23.06 -26.71
C SER A 109 -6.99 -22.66 -27.62
N VAL A 110 -5.85 -23.30 -27.43
CA VAL A 110 -4.64 -23.11 -28.22
C VAL A 110 -4.15 -24.49 -28.67
N THR A 111 -3.82 -24.61 -29.93
CA THR A 111 -3.25 -25.82 -30.53
C THR A 111 -1.73 -25.89 -30.35
N ASP A 112 -1.18 -27.10 -30.39
CA ASP A 112 0.29 -27.28 -30.32
C ASP A 112 0.99 -26.58 -31.49
N ALA A 113 0.36 -26.48 -32.65
CA ALA A 113 0.90 -25.73 -33.78
C ALA A 113 1.02 -24.22 -33.50
N GLU A 114 0.03 -23.62 -32.82
CA GLU A 114 0.08 -22.22 -32.41
C GLU A 114 1.14 -21.96 -31.34
N ILE A 115 1.31 -22.91 -30.40
CA ILE A 115 2.36 -22.84 -29.38
C ILE A 115 3.73 -22.85 -30.05
N LEU A 116 3.96 -23.81 -30.95
CA LEU A 116 5.23 -23.95 -31.66
C LEU A 116 5.55 -22.72 -32.52
N GLU A 117 4.54 -22.15 -33.17
CA GLU A 117 4.71 -20.93 -33.97
C GLU A 117 5.03 -19.72 -33.06
N ALA A 118 4.36 -19.59 -31.91
CA ALA A 118 4.65 -18.53 -30.96
C ALA A 118 6.07 -18.65 -30.38
N ILE A 119 6.51 -19.85 -30.03
CA ILE A 119 7.89 -20.10 -29.57
C ILE A 119 8.89 -19.66 -30.63
N ARG A 120 8.65 -19.99 -31.90
CA ARG A 120 9.57 -19.66 -33.00
C ARG A 120 9.65 -18.16 -33.32
N THR A 121 8.51 -17.49 -33.28
CA THR A 121 8.38 -16.09 -33.75
C THR A 121 8.53 -15.05 -32.66
N ASN A 122 8.21 -15.40 -31.41
CA ASN A 122 8.19 -14.46 -30.31
C ASN A 122 8.79 -15.05 -29.02
N PRO A 123 10.10 -15.36 -29.01
CA PRO A 123 10.77 -15.86 -27.81
C PRO A 123 10.72 -14.81 -26.68
N PRO A 124 10.52 -15.25 -25.42
CA PRO A 124 10.53 -14.37 -24.26
C PRO A 124 11.84 -13.59 -24.13
N ASP A 125 11.78 -12.41 -23.50
CA ASP A 125 12.95 -11.52 -23.36
C ASP A 125 14.12 -12.17 -22.63
N TYR A 126 13.87 -13.00 -21.60
CA TYR A 126 14.93 -13.72 -20.90
C TYR A 126 15.67 -14.74 -21.80
N ILE A 127 15.01 -15.26 -22.84
CA ILE A 127 15.66 -16.08 -23.88
C ILE A 127 16.47 -15.18 -24.82
N ARG A 128 15.90 -14.06 -25.24
CA ARG A 128 16.55 -13.12 -26.17
C ARG A 128 17.81 -12.49 -25.58
N GLN A 129 17.87 -12.37 -24.24
CA GLN A 129 19.01 -11.80 -23.51
C GLN A 129 20.14 -12.80 -23.25
N GLN A 130 19.96 -14.10 -23.55
CA GLN A 130 21.02 -15.08 -23.37
C GLN A 130 22.10 -14.91 -24.44
N GLU A 131 23.35 -14.79 -24.02
CA GLU A 131 24.52 -14.58 -24.90
C GLU A 131 24.63 -15.62 -26.03
N MET A 132 24.23 -16.87 -25.75
CA MET A 132 24.25 -17.95 -26.75
C MET A 132 23.31 -17.69 -27.95
N PHE A 133 22.30 -16.86 -27.78
CA PHE A 133 21.34 -16.46 -28.83
C PHE A 133 21.59 -15.05 -29.35
N GLN A 134 22.77 -14.48 -29.08
CA GLN A 134 23.13 -13.16 -29.56
C GLN A 134 24.30 -13.19 -30.55
N THR A 135 24.32 -12.21 -31.44
CA THR A 135 25.44 -11.83 -32.28
C THR A 135 25.67 -10.35 -32.15
N ASP A 136 26.89 -9.94 -31.78
CA ASP A 136 27.24 -8.53 -31.51
C ASP A 136 26.35 -7.80 -30.49
N GLY A 137 25.84 -8.58 -29.51
CA GLY A 137 24.95 -8.06 -28.43
C GLY A 137 23.48 -7.94 -28.82
N GLU A 138 23.11 -8.28 -30.06
CA GLU A 138 21.73 -8.33 -30.53
C GLU A 138 21.22 -9.76 -30.69
N PHE A 139 19.91 -9.98 -30.49
CA PHE A 139 19.29 -11.28 -30.62
C PHE A 139 19.40 -11.82 -32.07
N ASP A 140 19.98 -13.00 -32.22
CA ASP A 140 20.14 -13.72 -33.47
C ASP A 140 19.10 -14.84 -33.60
N GLN A 141 18.06 -14.56 -34.36
CA GLN A 141 16.98 -15.52 -34.58
C GLN A 141 17.45 -16.80 -35.26
N THR A 142 18.53 -16.76 -36.07
CA THR A 142 19.04 -17.94 -36.71
C THR A 142 19.67 -18.90 -35.71
N LYS A 143 20.48 -18.40 -34.78
CA LYS A 143 21.04 -19.20 -33.68
C LYS A 143 19.94 -19.79 -32.79
N TYR A 144 18.92 -19.00 -32.47
CA TYR A 144 17.79 -19.48 -31.69
C TYR A 144 17.02 -20.60 -32.39
N LEU A 145 16.67 -20.43 -33.67
CA LEU A 145 15.96 -21.44 -34.45
C LEU A 145 16.81 -22.72 -34.66
N GLN A 146 18.14 -22.59 -34.79
CA GLN A 146 19.05 -23.75 -34.84
C GLN A 146 19.00 -24.54 -33.54
N ALA A 147 19.08 -23.85 -32.38
CA ALA A 147 18.99 -24.50 -31.07
C ALA A 147 17.61 -25.13 -30.82
N LEU A 148 16.52 -24.51 -31.27
CA LEU A 148 15.18 -25.12 -31.20
C LEU A 148 15.03 -26.42 -31.97
N ASN A 149 15.78 -26.59 -33.05
CA ASN A 149 15.76 -27.79 -33.88
C ASN A 149 16.85 -28.80 -33.52
N ASP A 150 17.73 -28.51 -32.58
CA ASP A 150 18.80 -29.39 -32.12
C ASP A 150 18.29 -30.35 -31.03
N PRO A 151 18.23 -31.65 -31.29
CA PRO A 151 17.79 -32.66 -30.32
C PRO A 151 18.67 -32.74 -29.06
N ALA A 152 19.89 -32.19 -29.10
CA ALA A 152 20.80 -32.17 -27.96
C ALA A 152 20.51 -31.05 -26.98
N VAL A 153 19.68 -30.08 -27.35
CA VAL A 153 19.28 -28.98 -26.47
C VAL A 153 17.97 -29.33 -25.74
N GLU A 154 18.10 -29.61 -24.46
CA GLU A 154 16.98 -29.94 -23.57
C GLU A 154 16.35 -28.67 -22.95
N GLY A 155 15.12 -28.80 -22.43
CA GLY A 155 14.47 -27.74 -21.63
C GLY A 155 13.40 -26.92 -22.37
N TRP A 156 13.12 -27.21 -23.63
CA TRP A 156 12.08 -26.51 -24.41
C TRP A 156 10.65 -26.78 -23.93
N SER A 157 10.43 -27.94 -23.25
CA SER A 157 9.11 -28.25 -22.63
C SER A 157 8.64 -27.18 -21.66
N PHE A 158 9.54 -26.55 -20.93
CA PHE A 158 9.19 -25.44 -20.05
C PHE A 158 8.60 -24.25 -20.83
N LEU A 159 9.16 -23.94 -22.02
CA LEU A 159 8.59 -22.90 -22.89
C LEU A 159 7.21 -23.30 -23.43
N GLU A 160 7.04 -24.55 -23.81
CA GLU A 160 5.73 -25.05 -24.29
C GLU A 160 4.68 -24.90 -23.20
N ASP A 161 4.97 -25.29 -21.96
CA ASP A 161 4.08 -25.15 -20.83
C ASP A 161 3.76 -23.68 -20.52
N GLN A 162 4.77 -22.82 -20.56
CA GLN A 162 4.58 -21.38 -20.39
C GLN A 162 3.65 -20.78 -21.46
N PHE A 163 3.89 -21.10 -22.73
CA PHE A 163 3.05 -20.61 -23.82
C PHE A 163 1.65 -21.24 -23.81
N ARG A 164 1.48 -22.47 -23.34
CA ARG A 164 0.18 -23.13 -23.17
C ARG A 164 -0.72 -22.40 -22.18
N VAL A 165 -0.14 -21.79 -21.16
CA VAL A 165 -0.85 -20.95 -20.19
C VAL A 165 -1.04 -19.52 -20.70
N MET A 166 -0.01 -18.95 -21.31
CA MET A 166 0.00 -17.53 -21.70
C MET A 166 -0.87 -17.23 -22.92
N LEU A 167 -0.85 -18.07 -23.95
CA LEU A 167 -1.55 -17.79 -25.21
C LEU A 167 -3.07 -17.75 -25.10
N PRO A 168 -3.76 -18.62 -24.34
CA PRO A 168 -5.21 -18.50 -24.14
C PRO A 168 -5.59 -17.16 -23.49
N ARG A 169 -4.79 -16.71 -22.50
CA ARG A 169 -4.98 -15.40 -21.84
C ARG A 169 -4.80 -14.26 -22.84
N GLN A 170 -3.76 -14.33 -23.67
CA GLN A 170 -3.52 -13.34 -24.72
C GLN A 170 -4.66 -13.29 -25.75
N LYS A 171 -5.18 -14.46 -26.18
CA LYS A 171 -6.34 -14.55 -27.08
C LYS A 171 -7.59 -13.92 -26.45
N LEU A 172 -7.83 -14.16 -25.15
CA LEU A 172 -8.94 -13.54 -24.42
C LEU A 172 -8.79 -12.03 -24.38
N ILE A 173 -7.63 -11.52 -23.95
CA ILE A 173 -7.35 -10.09 -23.89
C ILE A 173 -7.52 -9.46 -25.27
N ASN A 174 -6.93 -10.05 -26.31
CA ASN A 174 -7.06 -9.55 -27.69
C ASN A 174 -8.53 -9.49 -28.14
N ARG A 175 -9.36 -10.46 -27.74
CA ARG A 175 -10.80 -10.46 -28.01
C ARG A 175 -11.50 -9.31 -27.32
N VAL A 176 -11.21 -9.06 -26.05
CA VAL A 176 -11.77 -7.97 -25.24
C VAL A 176 -11.42 -6.61 -25.85
N ILE A 177 -10.15 -6.40 -26.18
CA ILE A 177 -9.67 -5.11 -26.69
C ILE A 177 -9.88 -4.93 -28.20
N SER A 178 -10.34 -5.98 -28.91
CA SER A 178 -10.49 -5.94 -30.38
C SER A 178 -11.48 -4.88 -30.87
N GLY A 179 -12.40 -4.43 -30.00
CA GLY A 179 -13.34 -3.36 -30.28
C GLY A 179 -12.76 -1.95 -30.26
N ALA A 180 -11.56 -1.76 -29.70
CA ALA A 180 -10.93 -0.45 -29.61
C ALA A 180 -10.67 0.15 -31.01
N ARG A 181 -11.14 1.36 -31.21
CA ARG A 181 -10.93 2.12 -32.45
C ARG A 181 -10.60 3.58 -32.10
N VAL A 182 -9.71 4.17 -32.86
CA VAL A 182 -9.36 5.57 -32.75
C VAL A 182 -9.66 6.26 -34.07
N THR A 183 -10.51 7.27 -34.02
CA THR A 183 -10.88 8.09 -35.16
C THR A 183 -9.88 9.24 -35.38
N ASN A 184 -9.80 9.76 -36.59
CA ASN A 184 -8.98 10.94 -36.87
C ASN A 184 -9.44 12.19 -36.08
N LEU A 185 -10.73 12.27 -35.75
CA LEU A 185 -11.25 13.34 -34.91
C LEU A 185 -10.70 13.27 -33.48
N GLU A 186 -10.60 12.08 -32.90
CA GLU A 186 -10.03 11.89 -31.57
C GLU A 186 -8.52 12.23 -31.57
N VAL A 187 -7.80 11.80 -32.61
CA VAL A 187 -6.38 12.15 -32.78
C VAL A 187 -6.22 13.67 -32.86
N ARG A 188 -7.07 14.32 -33.66
CA ARG A 188 -7.05 15.79 -33.77
C ARG A 188 -7.37 16.46 -32.43
N LYS A 189 -8.39 15.99 -31.73
CA LYS A 189 -8.76 16.51 -30.40
C LYS A 189 -7.63 16.33 -29.38
N ALA A 190 -6.96 15.18 -29.38
CA ALA A 190 -5.81 14.94 -28.50
C ALA A 190 -4.66 15.89 -28.82
N PHE A 191 -4.35 16.10 -30.11
CA PHE A 191 -3.34 17.05 -30.53
C PHE A 191 -3.67 18.47 -30.09
N VAL A 192 -4.93 18.92 -30.31
CA VAL A 192 -5.40 20.23 -29.85
C VAL A 192 -5.23 20.39 -28.36
N ASN A 193 -5.70 19.41 -27.58
CA ASN A 193 -5.63 19.46 -26.10
C ASN A 193 -4.19 19.54 -25.56
N GLN A 194 -3.24 18.93 -26.28
CA GLN A 194 -1.83 18.91 -25.86
C GLN A 194 -1.04 20.14 -26.33
N ASN A 195 -1.41 20.72 -27.48
CA ASN A 195 -0.56 21.69 -28.18
C ASN A 195 -1.18 23.09 -28.31
N GLU A 196 -2.52 23.22 -28.21
CA GLU A 196 -3.15 24.53 -28.16
C GLU A 196 -2.73 25.25 -26.88
N GLN A 197 -2.09 26.40 -27.05
CA GLN A 197 -1.62 27.22 -25.93
C GLN A 197 -2.37 28.54 -25.90
N LEU A 198 -2.76 28.94 -24.69
CA LEU A 198 -3.25 30.30 -24.46
C LEU A 198 -2.56 30.93 -23.25
N THR A 199 -2.51 32.24 -23.23
CA THR A 199 -2.13 33.06 -22.09
C THR A 199 -3.36 33.82 -21.63
N ALA A 200 -3.65 33.72 -20.33
CA ALA A 200 -4.79 34.40 -19.73
C ALA A 200 -4.35 35.31 -18.59
N ARG A 201 -5.03 36.44 -18.47
CA ARG A 201 -5.03 37.25 -17.26
C ARG A 201 -6.22 36.81 -16.40
N TYR A 202 -6.08 36.92 -15.09
CA TYR A 202 -7.16 36.56 -14.20
C TYR A 202 -7.14 37.36 -12.91
N LEU A 203 -8.32 37.51 -12.32
CA LEU A 203 -8.52 37.98 -10.97
C LEU A 203 -9.19 36.90 -10.16
N LEU A 204 -8.59 36.54 -9.03
CA LEU A 204 -9.15 35.57 -8.06
C LEU A 204 -9.96 36.32 -7.00
N PHE A 205 -11.14 35.81 -6.72
CA PHE A 205 -11.95 36.16 -5.56
C PHE A 205 -11.84 35.00 -4.57
N ASP A 206 -10.88 35.12 -3.66
CA ASP A 206 -10.61 34.10 -2.66
C ASP A 206 -11.70 34.15 -1.57
N PRO A 207 -12.38 33.03 -1.24
CA PRO A 207 -13.33 32.97 -0.15
C PRO A 207 -12.71 33.32 1.21
N GLU A 208 -11.41 33.09 1.40
CA GLU A 208 -10.75 33.42 2.66
C GLU A 208 -10.60 34.95 2.87
N ASP A 209 -10.66 35.74 1.81
CA ASP A 209 -10.69 37.19 1.87
C ASP A 209 -12.08 37.74 2.29
N GLN A 210 -13.10 36.86 2.36
CA GLN A 210 -14.46 37.27 2.74
C GLN A 210 -14.67 37.19 4.24
N ALA A 211 -15.07 38.30 4.84
CA ALA A 211 -15.37 38.38 6.27
C ALA A 211 -16.75 37.79 6.57
N VAL A 212 -16.74 36.53 7.00
CA VAL A 212 -17.96 35.86 7.53
C VAL A 212 -17.66 35.40 8.95
N GLU A 213 -18.34 36.04 9.92
CA GLU A 213 -18.22 35.65 11.32
C GLU A 213 -18.96 34.33 11.56
N PRO A 214 -18.32 33.33 12.21
CA PRO A 214 -18.95 32.04 12.49
C PRO A 214 -20.26 32.18 13.30
N GLU A 215 -20.36 33.20 14.14
CA GLU A 215 -21.53 33.52 14.94
C GLU A 215 -22.71 34.00 14.10
N SER A 216 -22.49 34.40 12.85
CA SER A 216 -23.54 34.74 11.89
C SER A 216 -24.35 33.53 11.40
N ILE A 217 -23.85 32.31 11.62
CA ILE A 217 -24.56 31.07 11.35
C ILE A 217 -25.43 30.75 12.54
N THR A 218 -26.74 30.78 12.34
CA THR A 218 -27.72 30.53 13.41
C THR A 218 -27.94 29.04 13.61
N ASP A 219 -28.48 28.68 14.79
CA ASP A 219 -28.84 27.26 15.06
C ASP A 219 -29.95 26.77 14.12
N GLU A 220 -30.81 27.71 13.60
CA GLU A 220 -31.81 27.39 12.58
C GLU A 220 -31.16 27.03 11.25
N ASP A 221 -30.11 27.75 10.82
CA ASP A 221 -29.34 27.40 9.63
C ASP A 221 -28.71 26.00 9.75
N ILE A 222 -28.16 25.68 10.92
CA ILE A 222 -27.53 24.38 11.21
C ILE A 222 -28.57 23.28 11.18
N ALA A 223 -29.71 23.46 11.85
CA ALA A 223 -30.79 22.48 11.86
C ALA A 223 -31.39 22.26 10.46
N ALA A 224 -31.54 23.34 9.68
CA ALA A 224 -32.03 23.24 8.29
C ALA A 224 -31.04 22.44 7.41
N TYR A 225 -29.74 22.76 7.47
CA TYR A 225 -28.73 22.06 6.72
C TYR A 225 -28.67 20.57 7.09
N TYR A 226 -28.73 20.25 8.38
CA TYR A 226 -28.75 18.87 8.87
C TYR A 226 -29.97 18.09 8.33
N ALA A 227 -31.15 18.71 8.35
CA ALA A 227 -32.39 18.10 7.87
C ALA A 227 -32.39 17.85 6.33
N GLU A 228 -31.75 18.76 5.58
CA GLU A 228 -31.66 18.66 4.11
C GLU A 228 -30.58 17.69 3.63
N HIS A 229 -29.58 17.37 4.47
CA HIS A 229 -28.42 16.58 4.07
C HIS A 229 -28.16 15.39 4.99
N PRO A 230 -29.17 14.53 5.32
CA PRO A 230 -28.98 13.43 6.28
C PRO A 230 -27.93 12.43 5.82
N ASP A 231 -27.79 12.18 4.52
CA ASP A 231 -26.83 11.24 3.95
C ASP A 231 -25.36 11.68 4.17
N THR A 232 -25.11 12.98 4.34
CA THR A 232 -23.78 13.51 4.64
C THR A 232 -23.29 13.13 6.04
N PHE A 233 -24.23 12.79 6.93
CA PHE A 233 -23.97 12.44 8.32
C PHE A 233 -24.31 10.98 8.64
N LEU A 234 -24.55 10.18 7.61
CA LEU A 234 -24.76 8.74 7.76
C LEU A 234 -23.40 8.08 8.02
N GLU A 235 -23.29 7.40 9.16
CA GLU A 235 -22.12 6.57 9.48
C GLU A 235 -22.55 5.12 9.71
N GLY A 236 -21.61 4.19 9.46
CA GLY A 236 -21.75 2.78 9.81
C GLY A 236 -21.65 2.55 11.32
N ASP A 237 -21.69 1.28 11.72
CA ASP A 237 -21.45 0.89 13.09
C ASP A 237 -20.11 1.43 13.59
N ARG A 238 -20.09 1.96 14.81
CA ARG A 238 -18.88 2.44 15.48
C ARG A 238 -18.71 1.72 16.80
N VAL A 239 -17.48 1.31 17.07
CA VAL A 239 -17.11 0.59 18.31
C VAL A 239 -16.04 1.39 19.04
N SER A 240 -16.06 1.35 20.36
CA SER A 240 -14.99 1.84 21.21
C SER A 240 -14.34 0.67 21.92
N LEU A 241 -13.00 0.62 21.93
CA LEU A 241 -12.24 -0.35 22.71
C LEU A 241 -11.54 0.36 23.87
N SER A 242 -11.56 -0.30 25.04
CA SER A 242 -10.57 -0.07 26.10
C SER A 242 -9.46 -1.11 25.94
N TYR A 243 -8.21 -0.71 26.16
CA TYR A 243 -7.09 -1.64 26.00
C TYR A 243 -5.97 -1.39 26.99
N VAL A 244 -5.23 -2.47 27.28
CA VAL A 244 -3.95 -2.42 27.98
C VAL A 244 -2.88 -2.97 27.04
N MET A 245 -1.80 -2.22 26.87
CA MET A 245 -0.62 -2.67 26.12
C MET A 245 0.52 -3.01 27.08
N ILE A 246 1.08 -4.22 26.93
CA ILE A 246 2.32 -4.65 27.57
C ILE A 246 3.45 -4.53 26.53
N PRO A 247 4.33 -3.51 26.67
CA PRO A 247 5.32 -3.23 25.64
C PRO A 247 6.43 -4.29 25.61
N LYS A 248 6.91 -4.63 24.40
CA LYS A 248 8.03 -5.54 24.19
C LYS A 248 9.37 -4.85 24.45
N GLN A 249 9.64 -4.53 25.71
CA GLN A 249 10.89 -3.92 26.12
C GLN A 249 11.90 -4.98 26.59
N PRO A 250 13.20 -4.80 26.26
CA PRO A 250 14.24 -5.68 26.75
C PRO A 250 14.33 -5.68 28.27
N SER A 251 14.47 -6.86 28.86
CA SER A 251 14.70 -7.02 30.29
C SER A 251 16.14 -6.65 30.68
N VAL A 252 16.36 -6.55 32.00
CA VAL A 252 17.73 -6.42 32.56
C VAL A 252 18.60 -7.61 32.15
N ALA A 253 18.03 -8.80 32.08
CA ALA A 253 18.76 -9.99 31.64
C ALA A 253 19.16 -9.93 30.16
N ASP A 254 18.32 -9.36 29.30
CA ASP A 254 18.64 -9.12 27.89
C ASP A 254 19.79 -8.11 27.76
N SER A 255 19.72 -7.02 28.49
CA SER A 255 20.80 -6.01 28.52
C SER A 255 22.11 -6.60 28.99
N GLN A 256 22.12 -7.37 30.07
CA GLN A 256 23.31 -8.04 30.57
C GLN A 256 23.87 -9.11 29.62
N ARG A 257 23.01 -9.75 28.84
CA ARG A 257 23.45 -10.71 27.80
C ARG A 257 24.23 -10.00 26.71
N VAL A 258 23.70 -8.88 26.20
CA VAL A 258 24.37 -8.08 25.15
C VAL A 258 25.67 -7.46 25.68
N GLU A 259 25.68 -6.96 26.94
CA GLU A 259 26.87 -6.44 27.60
C GLU A 259 27.97 -7.51 27.69
N ARG A 260 27.65 -8.73 28.14
CA ARG A 260 28.66 -9.81 28.12
C ARG A 260 29.13 -10.17 26.72
N GLN A 261 28.26 -10.18 25.74
CA GLN A 261 28.63 -10.49 24.35
C GLN A 261 29.56 -9.44 23.74
N ILE A 262 29.32 -8.15 24.01
CA ILE A 262 30.21 -7.10 23.52
C ILE A 262 31.57 -7.15 24.23
N ASP A 263 31.60 -7.45 25.53
CA ASP A 263 32.86 -7.63 26.29
C ASP A 263 33.66 -8.83 25.75
N GLU A 264 33.01 -9.96 25.44
CA GLU A 264 33.67 -11.13 24.83
C GLU A 264 34.27 -10.80 23.46
N LEU A 265 33.57 -10.00 22.63
CA LEU A 265 34.09 -9.54 21.33
C LEU A 265 35.28 -8.59 21.51
N TYR A 266 35.22 -7.70 22.50
CA TYR A 266 36.32 -6.82 22.84
C TYR A 266 37.57 -7.60 23.28
N ASP A 267 37.44 -8.60 24.16
CA ASP A 267 38.53 -9.46 24.60
C ASP A 267 39.17 -10.23 23.42
N GLN A 268 38.35 -10.70 22.46
CA GLN A 268 38.86 -11.35 21.24
C GLN A 268 39.70 -10.35 20.40
N LEU A 269 39.22 -9.12 20.22
CA LEU A 269 39.91 -8.08 19.46
C LEU A 269 41.23 -7.68 20.11
N VAL A 270 41.25 -7.51 21.43
CA VAL A 270 42.49 -7.22 22.19
C VAL A 270 43.45 -8.40 22.11
N SER A 271 42.96 -9.62 22.00
CA SER A 271 43.77 -10.84 21.81
C SER A 271 44.26 -11.02 20.37
N GLY A 272 43.91 -10.13 19.44
CA GLY A 272 44.41 -10.09 18.07
C GLY A 272 43.50 -10.73 17.03
N ALA A 273 42.23 -10.92 17.33
CA ALA A 273 41.23 -11.35 16.33
C ALA A 273 41.05 -10.27 15.25
N ASP A 274 40.67 -10.71 14.05
CA ASP A 274 40.43 -9.80 12.92
C ASP A 274 39.13 -9.04 13.08
N PHE A 275 39.23 -7.70 13.12
CA PHE A 275 38.08 -6.82 13.35
C PHE A 275 37.02 -6.94 12.23
N GLU A 276 37.48 -7.01 10.96
CA GLU A 276 36.57 -7.06 9.83
C GLU A 276 35.73 -8.36 9.82
N THR A 277 36.37 -9.48 10.23
CA THR A 277 35.68 -10.76 10.36
C THR A 277 34.63 -10.70 11.46
N LEU A 278 35.01 -10.21 12.67
CA LEU A 278 34.03 -10.08 13.76
C LEU A 278 32.91 -9.09 13.44
N ALA A 279 33.21 -8.01 12.72
CA ALA A 279 32.17 -7.08 12.29
C ALA A 279 31.19 -7.73 11.30
N ARG A 280 31.67 -8.54 10.34
CA ARG A 280 30.79 -9.28 9.42
C ARG A 280 29.93 -10.32 10.11
N ASP A 281 30.47 -11.00 11.10
CA ASP A 281 29.81 -12.13 11.75
C ASP A 281 28.85 -11.69 12.86
N PHE A 282 29.12 -10.58 13.54
CA PHE A 282 28.40 -10.18 14.75
C PHE A 282 27.76 -8.79 14.70
N SER A 283 28.20 -7.86 13.83
CA SER A 283 27.64 -6.53 13.82
C SER A 283 26.21 -6.53 13.32
N GLU A 284 25.32 -5.93 14.08
CA GLU A 284 23.90 -5.74 13.75
C GLU A 284 23.64 -4.43 12.96
N ASP A 285 24.69 -3.71 12.59
CA ASP A 285 24.58 -2.63 11.62
C ASP A 285 24.68 -3.18 10.19
N THR A 286 23.53 -3.52 9.62
CA THR A 286 23.44 -4.10 8.28
C THR A 286 23.95 -3.20 7.16
N SER A 287 24.10 -1.89 7.40
CA SER A 287 24.55 -0.92 6.40
C SER A 287 26.04 -1.07 6.07
N ASN A 288 26.85 -1.52 7.04
CA ASN A 288 28.29 -1.60 6.93
C ASN A 288 28.91 -2.92 7.42
N ALA A 289 28.18 -3.80 8.11
CA ALA A 289 28.67 -5.09 8.59
C ALA A 289 29.36 -5.91 7.48
N SER A 290 28.75 -6.02 6.30
CA SER A 290 29.32 -6.73 5.14
C SER A 290 30.63 -6.14 4.63
N LYS A 291 30.90 -4.87 4.93
CA LYS A 291 32.14 -4.15 4.62
C LYS A 291 33.12 -4.15 5.80
N GLY A 292 32.92 -5.04 6.78
CA GLY A 292 33.74 -5.11 7.99
C GLY A 292 33.57 -3.91 8.92
N GLY A 293 32.37 -3.32 8.96
CA GLY A 293 32.02 -2.20 9.83
C GLY A 293 32.56 -0.84 9.40
N ASP A 294 33.04 -0.66 8.17
CA ASP A 294 33.69 0.58 7.69
C ASP A 294 32.67 1.73 7.62
N LEU A 295 32.93 2.80 8.38
CA LEU A 295 32.13 4.03 8.43
C LEU A 295 32.71 5.14 7.53
N GLY A 296 33.93 4.95 7.00
CA GLY A 296 34.65 6.00 6.29
C GLY A 296 35.18 7.10 7.25
N PHE A 297 35.43 8.28 6.70
CA PHE A 297 35.80 9.47 7.47
C PHE A 297 34.56 10.22 7.93
N PHE A 298 34.59 10.67 9.19
CA PHE A 298 33.54 11.52 9.77
C PHE A 298 34.17 12.61 10.65
N GLY A 299 33.50 13.75 10.72
CA GLY A 299 33.90 14.91 11.51
C GLY A 299 33.19 14.99 12.86
N ARG A 300 33.33 16.14 13.52
CA ARG A 300 32.60 16.45 14.75
C ARG A 300 31.11 16.69 14.43
N ASN A 301 30.25 16.19 15.30
CA ASN A 301 28.78 16.23 15.21
C ASN A 301 28.16 15.37 14.09
N ASP A 302 28.95 14.50 13.44
CA ASP A 302 28.44 13.53 12.46
C ASP A 302 27.90 12.26 13.14
N MET A 303 28.38 11.97 14.37
CA MET A 303 27.97 10.78 15.15
C MET A 303 27.35 11.20 16.48
N VAL A 304 26.64 10.25 17.13
CA VAL A 304 26.11 10.48 18.47
C VAL A 304 27.22 10.75 19.46
N PRO A 305 26.98 11.61 20.48
CA PRO A 305 28.03 12.15 21.33
C PRO A 305 28.96 11.11 21.99
N GLU A 306 28.36 10.01 22.49
CA GLU A 306 29.13 8.96 23.19
C GLU A 306 30.04 8.20 22.21
N PHE A 307 29.55 7.93 21.00
CA PHE A 307 30.34 7.28 19.94
C PHE A 307 31.47 8.20 19.47
N GLU A 308 31.15 9.45 19.21
CA GLU A 308 32.13 10.45 18.78
C GLU A 308 33.23 10.61 19.80
N ALA A 309 32.87 10.79 21.08
CA ALA A 309 33.86 10.92 22.15
C ALA A 309 34.84 9.75 22.17
N ALA A 310 34.32 8.53 22.13
CA ALA A 310 35.15 7.33 22.13
C ALA A 310 36.02 7.19 20.87
N ALA A 311 35.49 7.55 19.70
CA ALA A 311 36.23 7.50 18.44
C ALA A 311 37.41 8.47 18.43
N TYR A 312 37.25 9.69 18.96
CA TYR A 312 38.29 10.70 19.02
C TYR A 312 39.30 10.49 20.17
N GLU A 313 38.91 9.78 21.25
CA GLU A 313 39.80 9.40 22.34
C GLU A 313 40.64 8.17 22.01
N THR A 314 40.21 7.33 21.05
CA THR A 314 40.91 6.10 20.70
C THR A 314 42.09 6.39 19.75
N PRO A 315 43.31 5.99 20.08
CA PRO A 315 44.47 6.20 19.20
C PRO A 315 44.32 5.46 17.87
N PRO A 316 44.81 6.02 16.74
CA PRO A 316 44.84 5.33 15.46
C PRO A 316 45.50 3.94 15.54
N GLY A 317 44.90 2.96 14.92
CA GLY A 317 45.32 1.55 14.97
C GLY A 317 44.80 0.77 16.18
N SER A 318 44.08 1.43 17.10
CA SER A 318 43.59 0.84 18.35
C SER A 318 42.07 0.63 18.32
N VAL A 319 41.59 -0.17 19.27
CA VAL A 319 40.17 -0.47 19.48
C VAL A 319 39.69 0.20 20.77
N SER A 320 38.51 0.83 20.75
CA SER A 320 37.92 1.43 21.94
C SER A 320 37.46 0.38 22.95
N GLN A 321 37.29 0.77 24.20
CA GLN A 321 36.41 0.04 25.12
C GLN A 321 34.98 -0.02 24.55
N PRO A 322 34.14 -1.00 24.96
CA PRO A 322 32.74 -0.99 24.62
C PRO A 322 32.02 0.30 25.02
N VAL A 323 31.32 0.92 24.09
CA VAL A 323 30.63 2.21 24.26
C VAL A 323 29.14 2.02 24.10
N LYS A 324 28.37 2.47 25.07
CA LYS A 324 26.89 2.41 25.01
C LYS A 324 26.34 3.70 24.45
N THR A 325 25.46 3.58 23.45
CA THR A 325 24.69 4.69 22.87
C THR A 325 23.20 4.35 22.89
N GLU A 326 22.35 5.21 22.39
CA GLU A 326 20.92 4.93 22.17
C GLU A 326 20.68 3.80 21.16
N TYR A 327 21.61 3.54 20.22
CA TYR A 327 21.50 2.47 19.22
C TYR A 327 21.95 1.10 19.73
N GLY A 328 22.68 1.03 20.84
CA GLY A 328 23.22 -0.20 21.40
C GLY A 328 24.63 -0.07 21.92
N TRP A 329 25.35 -1.19 21.98
CA TRP A 329 26.74 -1.27 22.36
C TRP A 329 27.64 -1.27 21.13
N HIS A 330 28.69 -0.46 21.16
CA HIS A 330 29.66 -0.33 20.07
C HIS A 330 31.05 -0.68 20.51
N ILE A 331 31.84 -1.31 19.64
CA ILE A 331 33.31 -1.34 19.69
C ILE A 331 33.80 -0.60 18.45
N ILE A 332 34.66 0.37 18.63
CA ILE A 332 35.16 1.25 17.57
C ILE A 332 36.63 0.97 17.34
N LYS A 333 37.03 0.70 16.10
CA LYS A 333 38.41 0.62 15.67
C LYS A 333 38.75 1.87 14.87
N VAL A 334 39.61 2.70 15.40
CA VAL A 334 40.13 3.88 14.69
C VAL A 334 41.23 3.44 13.75
N GLU A 335 41.11 3.70 12.46
CA GLU A 335 42.14 3.37 11.47
C GLU A 335 43.13 4.50 11.30
N GLU A 336 42.63 5.73 11.11
CA GLU A 336 43.47 6.91 10.95
C GLU A 336 42.73 8.19 11.34
N THR A 337 43.48 9.24 11.63
CA THR A 337 42.99 10.60 11.80
C THR A 337 43.61 11.50 10.73
N ALA A 338 42.84 12.40 10.15
CA ALA A 338 43.29 13.32 9.10
C ALA A 338 42.62 14.68 9.25
N VAL A 339 43.33 15.73 8.83
CA VAL A 339 42.71 17.05 8.68
C VAL A 339 42.20 17.16 7.24
N ARG A 340 40.90 17.27 7.07
CA ARG A 340 40.24 17.44 5.77
C ARG A 340 39.37 18.69 5.83
N ASP A 341 39.43 19.51 4.80
CA ASP A 341 38.65 20.76 4.70
C ASP A 341 38.87 21.71 5.92
N GLY A 342 40.02 21.59 6.62
CA GLY A 342 40.36 22.39 7.78
C GLY A 342 39.84 21.84 9.12
N GLU A 343 39.17 20.69 9.12
CA GLU A 343 38.65 20.04 10.32
C GLU A 343 39.32 18.68 10.54
N GLU A 344 39.46 18.31 11.80
CA GLU A 344 39.97 16.99 12.20
C GLU A 344 38.87 15.94 11.97
N GLN A 345 39.17 14.93 11.18
CA GLN A 345 38.26 13.80 10.89
C GLN A 345 38.91 12.48 11.31
N VAL A 346 38.07 11.54 11.72
CA VAL A 346 38.43 10.17 12.10
C VAL A 346 37.89 9.20 11.08
N ARG A 347 38.74 8.26 10.63
CA ARG A 347 38.28 7.08 9.91
C ARG A 347 38.22 5.92 10.87
N ALA A 348 37.03 5.30 10.95
CA ALA A 348 36.83 4.19 11.86
C ALA A 348 35.97 3.08 11.28
N ARG A 349 36.08 1.93 11.95
CA ARG A 349 35.17 0.81 11.81
C ARG A 349 34.43 0.60 13.11
N HIS A 350 33.24 0.00 13.08
CA HIS A 350 32.55 -0.36 14.29
C HIS A 350 31.90 -1.74 14.24
N ILE A 351 31.63 -2.31 15.40
CA ILE A 351 30.74 -3.44 15.65
C ILE A 351 29.62 -2.91 16.53
N LEU A 352 28.38 -3.09 16.10
CA LEU A 352 27.17 -2.71 16.85
C LEU A 352 26.44 -3.96 17.32
N LEU A 353 26.14 -4.05 18.62
CA LEU A 353 25.16 -4.98 19.17
C LEU A 353 24.00 -4.21 19.79
N ARG A 354 22.78 -4.50 19.34
CA ARG A 354 21.54 -3.88 19.83
C ARG A 354 20.96 -4.66 21.00
N THR A 355 20.41 -3.95 21.98
CA THR A 355 19.66 -4.62 23.04
C THR A 355 18.23 -4.89 22.56
N MET A 356 18.01 -6.11 22.12
CA MET A 356 16.67 -6.57 21.69
C MET A 356 16.02 -7.44 22.74
N THR A 357 14.68 -7.45 22.76
CA THR A 357 13.89 -8.31 23.67
C THR A 357 14.10 -9.77 23.31
N GLY A 358 14.69 -10.53 24.21
CA GLY A 358 15.00 -11.95 24.02
C GLY A 358 13.76 -12.84 24.15
N GLN A 359 13.86 -14.08 23.63
CA GLN A 359 12.74 -15.05 23.63
C GLN A 359 12.18 -15.35 25.03
N GLN A 360 13.04 -15.40 26.05
CA GLN A 360 12.59 -15.62 27.44
C GLN A 360 11.76 -14.43 27.94
N THR A 361 12.20 -13.20 27.62
CA THR A 361 11.47 -11.99 27.98
C THR A 361 10.16 -11.90 27.21
N LEU A 362 10.14 -12.19 25.90
CA LEU A 362 8.91 -12.25 25.12
C LEU A 362 7.91 -13.27 25.66
N SER A 363 8.38 -14.47 26.05
CA SER A 363 7.53 -15.48 26.67
C SER A 363 6.95 -15.00 27.99
N ALA A 364 7.76 -14.37 28.85
CA ALA A 364 7.31 -13.85 30.14
C ALA A 364 6.27 -12.72 29.96
N LEU A 365 6.47 -11.82 28.99
CA LEU A 365 5.51 -10.75 28.69
C LEU A 365 4.19 -11.29 28.11
N ASN A 366 4.25 -12.35 27.29
CA ASN A 366 3.05 -13.02 26.80
C ASN A 366 2.29 -13.72 27.94
N ASP A 367 3.01 -14.42 28.84
CA ASP A 367 2.39 -15.05 30.01
C ASP A 367 1.73 -14.01 30.92
N GLU A 368 2.35 -12.84 31.08
CA GLU A 368 1.78 -11.70 31.79
C GLU A 368 0.51 -11.17 31.12
N ALA A 369 0.52 -11.01 29.80
CA ALA A 369 -0.66 -10.60 29.03
C ALA A 369 -1.81 -11.60 29.16
N ARG A 370 -1.52 -12.90 29.14
CA ARG A 370 -2.52 -13.96 29.35
C ARG A 370 -3.08 -13.93 30.77
N GLN A 371 -2.26 -13.67 31.80
CA GLN A 371 -2.73 -13.53 33.18
C GLN A 371 -3.62 -12.29 33.33
N LEU A 372 -3.25 -11.17 32.69
CA LEU A 372 -4.08 -9.97 32.62
C LEU A 372 -5.43 -10.28 31.97
N GLN A 373 -5.42 -10.92 30.81
CA GLN A 373 -6.61 -11.30 30.06
C GLN A 373 -7.54 -12.21 30.87
N ALA A 374 -7.02 -13.29 31.47
CA ALA A 374 -7.79 -14.19 32.28
C ALA A 374 -8.48 -13.48 33.48
N ARG A 375 -7.75 -12.54 34.09
CA ARG A 375 -8.29 -11.73 35.18
C ARG A 375 -9.31 -10.70 34.72
N ALA A 376 -9.08 -10.10 33.54
CA ALA A 376 -10.00 -9.16 32.93
C ALA A 376 -11.36 -9.81 32.61
N VAL A 377 -11.37 -11.05 32.16
CA VAL A 377 -12.61 -11.83 31.97
C VAL A 377 -13.40 -12.00 33.26
N GLU A 378 -12.73 -12.11 34.43
CA GLU A 378 -13.38 -12.29 35.73
C GLU A 378 -13.85 -10.97 36.37
N SER A 379 -13.10 -9.87 36.19
CA SER A 379 -13.30 -8.62 36.96
C SER A 379 -13.34 -7.33 36.15
N GLY A 380 -13.25 -7.41 34.79
CA GLY A 380 -13.12 -6.27 33.91
C GLY A 380 -11.67 -5.80 33.75
N LEU A 381 -11.39 -5.11 32.64
CA LEU A 381 -10.02 -4.74 32.25
C LEU A 381 -9.39 -3.74 33.25
N GLU A 382 -10.15 -2.77 33.75
CA GLU A 382 -9.65 -1.78 34.71
C GLU A 382 -9.20 -2.39 36.04
N ASP A 383 -9.99 -3.33 36.60
CA ASP A 383 -9.64 -3.98 37.83
C ASP A 383 -8.48 -4.96 37.66
N ALA A 384 -8.40 -5.65 36.52
CA ALA A 384 -7.29 -6.53 36.18
C ALA A 384 -5.98 -5.74 36.05
N ALA A 385 -5.98 -4.61 35.37
CA ALA A 385 -4.80 -3.75 35.16
C ALA A 385 -4.16 -3.25 36.47
N ARG A 386 -4.97 -3.00 37.51
CA ARG A 386 -4.47 -2.58 38.83
C ARG A 386 -3.69 -3.66 39.57
N PHE A 387 -3.84 -4.93 39.23
CA PHE A 387 -3.20 -6.05 39.90
C PHE A 387 -1.92 -6.55 39.20
N VAL A 388 -1.76 -6.30 37.92
CA VAL A 388 -0.56 -6.69 37.17
C VAL A 388 0.51 -5.63 37.40
N ARG A 389 1.55 -5.98 38.18
CA ARG A 389 2.64 -5.07 38.61
C ARG A 389 3.97 -5.39 37.95
N ALA A 390 4.01 -5.74 36.67
CA ALA A 390 5.28 -6.02 36.03
C ALA A 390 6.10 -4.73 35.75
N MET A 391 5.41 -3.60 35.59
CA MET A 391 6.04 -2.29 35.46
C MET A 391 5.31 -1.24 36.32
N PRO A 392 6.01 -0.58 37.28
CA PRO A 392 5.33 0.30 38.26
C PRO A 392 4.55 1.48 37.67
N ASP A 393 4.82 1.88 36.42
CA ASP A 393 4.33 3.16 35.89
C ASP A 393 3.54 3.08 34.58
N SER A 394 3.21 1.88 34.04
CA SER A 394 2.81 1.82 32.62
C SER A 394 1.57 1.02 32.24
N LEU A 395 0.95 0.25 33.13
CA LEU A 395 -0.28 -0.45 32.76
C LEU A 395 -1.51 0.42 33.03
N GLN A 396 -1.73 1.38 32.14
CA GLN A 396 -2.97 2.17 32.15
C GLN A 396 -3.94 1.58 31.12
N VAL A 397 -5.22 1.62 31.46
CA VAL A 397 -6.28 1.34 30.51
C VAL A 397 -6.44 2.56 29.63
N GLU A 398 -6.21 2.40 28.36
CA GLU A 398 -6.39 3.44 27.34
C GLU A 398 -7.69 3.20 26.57
N SER A 399 -8.20 4.23 25.90
CA SER A 399 -9.39 4.14 25.06
C SER A 399 -9.13 4.61 23.65
N THR A 400 -9.68 3.90 22.68
CA THR A 400 -9.64 4.29 21.26
C THR A 400 -10.60 5.43 20.92
N GLY A 401 -11.60 5.70 21.79
CA GLY A 401 -12.81 6.39 21.39
C GLY A 401 -13.62 5.56 20.38
N PHE A 402 -14.74 6.14 19.89
CA PHE A 402 -15.56 5.46 18.87
C PHE A 402 -14.92 5.58 17.48
N PHE A 403 -14.76 4.47 16.79
CA PHE A 403 -14.24 4.37 15.42
C PHE A 403 -15.13 3.47 14.55
N ALA A 404 -15.16 3.74 13.25
CA ALA A 404 -15.83 2.90 12.27
C ALA A 404 -14.89 1.80 11.76
N ASP A 405 -15.43 0.71 11.23
CA ASP A 405 -14.64 -0.31 10.54
C ASP A 405 -13.98 0.30 9.30
N ARG A 406 -12.68 0.10 9.20
CA ARG A 406 -11.88 0.60 8.10
C ARG A 406 -11.33 -0.55 7.29
N PRO A 407 -11.35 -0.46 5.94
CA PRO A 407 -10.79 -1.50 5.09
C PRO A 407 -9.31 -1.79 5.38
N ASP A 408 -8.55 -0.78 5.84
CA ASP A 408 -7.15 -0.89 6.21
C ASP A 408 -6.94 -1.51 7.60
N GLY A 409 -7.99 -1.69 8.41
CA GLY A 409 -7.93 -2.26 9.75
C GLY A 409 -7.22 -1.39 10.78
N PHE A 410 -6.97 -0.10 10.48
CA PHE A 410 -6.35 0.84 11.42
C PHE A 410 -7.31 1.21 12.56
N ILE A 411 -6.84 1.09 13.80
CA ILE A 411 -7.59 1.45 15.02
C ILE A 411 -6.91 2.66 15.68
N PRO A 412 -7.65 3.76 15.94
CA PRO A 412 -7.11 4.92 16.65
C PRO A 412 -6.50 4.54 17.99
N GLY A 413 -5.32 5.08 18.32
CA GLY A 413 -4.60 4.79 19.57
C GLY A 413 -3.80 3.49 19.58
N ILE A 414 -4.23 2.48 18.82
CA ILE A 414 -3.56 1.16 18.74
C ILE A 414 -2.71 1.03 17.49
N GLY A 415 -3.17 1.62 16.39
CA GLY A 415 -2.57 1.41 15.08
C GLY A 415 -3.07 0.12 14.41
N TYR A 416 -2.14 -0.60 13.78
CA TYR A 416 -2.44 -1.89 13.15
C TYR A 416 -2.22 -3.02 14.15
N LEU A 417 -3.29 -3.74 14.47
CA LEU A 417 -3.27 -4.90 15.37
C LEU A 417 -4.17 -5.97 14.78
N SER A 418 -3.57 -7.07 14.32
CA SER A 418 -4.30 -8.17 13.70
C SER A 418 -5.36 -8.74 14.65
N GLY A 419 -6.55 -9.00 14.12
CA GLY A 419 -7.68 -9.52 14.88
C GLY A 419 -8.44 -8.47 15.70
N ALA A 420 -7.87 -7.29 15.95
CA ALA A 420 -8.51 -6.29 16.81
C ALA A 420 -9.77 -5.67 16.18
N SER A 421 -9.78 -5.40 14.87
CA SER A 421 -10.98 -4.91 14.18
C SER A 421 -12.07 -5.97 14.15
N SER A 422 -11.71 -7.22 13.81
CA SER A 422 -12.68 -8.33 13.82
C SER A 422 -13.27 -8.55 15.20
N PHE A 423 -12.44 -8.52 16.26
CA PHE A 423 -12.93 -8.57 17.64
C PHE A 423 -13.85 -7.40 17.95
N ALA A 424 -13.45 -6.15 17.63
CA ALA A 424 -14.21 -4.96 17.96
C ALA A 424 -15.64 -5.01 17.41
N PHE A 425 -15.81 -5.40 16.13
CA PHE A 425 -17.12 -5.39 15.46
C PHE A 425 -17.92 -6.68 15.62
N ALA A 426 -17.34 -7.76 16.16
CA ALA A 426 -18.03 -9.02 16.43
C ALA A 426 -18.42 -9.19 17.90
N SER A 427 -17.80 -8.46 18.84
CA SER A 427 -17.99 -8.64 20.30
C SER A 427 -19.10 -7.75 20.85
N GLU A 428 -19.66 -8.17 22.00
CA GLU A 428 -20.63 -7.37 22.77
C GLU A 428 -19.90 -6.42 23.75
N PRO A 429 -20.53 -5.30 24.16
CA PRO A 429 -19.96 -4.41 25.16
C PRO A 429 -19.65 -5.13 26.49
N GLY A 430 -18.41 -4.94 26.99
CA GLY A 430 -17.87 -5.62 28.18
C GLY A 430 -17.19 -6.94 27.87
N GLU A 431 -17.18 -7.41 26.64
CA GLU A 431 -16.45 -8.63 26.24
C GLU A 431 -14.95 -8.35 26.17
N ILE A 432 -14.16 -9.32 26.70
CA ILE A 432 -12.70 -9.29 26.70
C ILE A 432 -12.19 -10.19 25.57
N GLY A 433 -11.34 -9.64 24.70
CA GLY A 433 -10.71 -10.38 23.61
C GLY A 433 -9.57 -11.29 24.06
N GLU A 434 -9.10 -12.11 23.14
CA GLU A 434 -7.86 -12.85 23.30
C GLU A 434 -6.66 -11.89 23.30
N VAL A 435 -5.51 -12.36 23.79
CA VAL A 435 -4.27 -11.59 23.73
C VAL A 435 -3.85 -11.46 22.28
N LEU A 436 -3.74 -10.22 21.81
CA LEU A 436 -3.25 -9.89 20.47
C LEU A 436 -1.83 -9.32 20.56
N GLU A 437 -1.09 -9.43 19.46
CA GLU A 437 0.34 -9.10 19.42
C GLU A 437 0.68 -8.34 18.15
N ASN A 438 1.51 -7.31 18.29
CA ASN A 438 2.21 -6.67 17.17
C ASN A 438 3.69 -6.41 17.52
N THR A 439 4.39 -5.65 16.70
CA THR A 439 5.81 -5.31 16.93
C THR A 439 6.04 -4.50 18.21
N SER A 440 5.04 -3.74 18.68
CA SER A 440 5.15 -2.84 19.84
C SER A 440 4.88 -3.55 21.17
N GLY A 441 3.97 -4.54 21.20
CA GLY A 441 3.55 -5.15 22.45
C GLY A 441 2.52 -6.25 22.32
N PHE A 442 2.07 -6.72 23.51
CA PHE A 442 0.91 -7.57 23.68
C PHE A 442 -0.26 -6.74 24.17
N TYR A 443 -1.44 -6.99 23.64
CA TYR A 443 -2.64 -6.20 23.88
C TYR A 443 -3.75 -7.08 24.45
N VAL A 444 -4.43 -6.58 25.46
CA VAL A 444 -5.69 -7.11 25.96
C VAL A 444 -6.75 -6.05 25.72
N LEU A 445 -7.81 -6.41 25.00
CA LEU A 445 -8.86 -5.52 24.55
C LEU A 445 -10.17 -5.84 25.28
N GLU A 446 -10.95 -4.78 25.55
CA GLU A 446 -12.34 -4.86 26.02
C GLU A 446 -13.20 -4.02 25.06
N ASN A 447 -14.33 -4.54 24.62
CA ASN A 447 -15.33 -3.75 23.92
C ASN A 447 -15.98 -2.78 24.91
N ALA A 448 -15.65 -1.49 24.82
CA ALA A 448 -16.15 -0.46 25.72
C ALA A 448 -17.55 0.05 25.33
N GLY A 449 -18.01 -0.25 24.10
CA GLY A 449 -19.33 0.13 23.64
C GLY A 449 -19.50 0.12 22.12
N VAL A 450 -20.74 0.02 21.70
CA VAL A 450 -21.14 0.00 20.27
C VAL A 450 -22.14 1.11 20.02
N LYS A 451 -21.93 1.90 18.97
CA LYS A 451 -22.90 2.82 18.39
C LYS A 451 -23.38 2.25 17.05
N PRO A 452 -24.66 1.91 16.91
CA PRO A 452 -25.17 1.33 15.67
C PRO A 452 -25.11 2.34 14.53
N ALA A 453 -25.08 1.83 13.30
CA ALA A 453 -25.15 2.63 12.08
C ALA A 453 -26.38 3.55 12.09
N GLY A 454 -26.19 4.76 11.61
CA GLY A 454 -27.27 5.76 11.55
C GLY A 454 -26.74 7.15 11.23
N VAL A 455 -27.68 8.09 11.18
CA VAL A 455 -27.35 9.51 11.04
C VAL A 455 -26.82 10.02 12.38
N LEU A 456 -25.63 10.63 12.37
CA LEU A 456 -25.02 11.20 13.55
C LEU A 456 -25.94 12.24 14.20
N PRO A 457 -26.10 12.25 15.54
CA PRO A 457 -26.85 13.29 16.23
C PRO A 457 -26.33 14.69 15.88
N LEU A 458 -27.25 15.66 15.80
CA LEU A 458 -26.92 17.05 15.47
C LEU A 458 -25.80 17.61 16.36
N GLU A 459 -25.83 17.27 17.64
CA GLU A 459 -24.85 17.73 18.64
C GLU A 459 -23.41 17.26 18.31
N GLU A 460 -23.27 16.09 17.68
CA GLU A 460 -21.96 15.55 17.30
C GLU A 460 -21.40 16.23 16.02
N VAL A 461 -22.27 16.80 15.18
CA VAL A 461 -21.89 17.35 13.87
C VAL A 461 -22.07 18.87 13.76
N GLU A 462 -22.59 19.53 14.80
CA GLU A 462 -22.89 20.96 14.79
C GLU A 462 -21.69 21.82 14.36
N LEU A 463 -20.51 21.61 14.94
CA LEU A 463 -19.31 22.39 14.61
C LEU A 463 -18.87 22.14 13.14
N ARG A 464 -19.04 20.93 12.66
CA ARG A 464 -18.75 20.57 11.28
C ARG A 464 -19.72 21.28 10.32
N ILE A 465 -21.01 21.28 10.64
CA ILE A 465 -22.03 21.97 9.84
C ILE A 465 -21.78 23.48 9.85
N ARG A 466 -21.49 24.06 11.01
CA ARG A 466 -21.16 25.49 11.12
C ARG A 466 -19.99 25.86 10.22
N SER A 467 -18.93 25.06 10.21
CA SER A 467 -17.76 25.26 9.33
C SER A 467 -18.12 25.17 7.84
N ILE A 468 -18.98 24.21 7.47
CA ILE A 468 -19.48 24.07 6.10
C ILE A 468 -20.29 25.31 5.69
N LEU A 469 -21.19 25.76 6.54
CA LEU A 469 -22.05 26.91 6.26
C LEU A 469 -21.25 28.22 6.18
N VAL A 470 -20.26 28.42 7.05
CA VAL A 470 -19.33 29.56 6.96
C VAL A 470 -18.61 29.54 5.62
N ARG A 471 -18.06 28.38 5.23
CA ARG A 471 -17.39 28.22 3.93
C ARG A 471 -18.34 28.50 2.75
N ASN A 472 -19.55 27.96 2.80
CA ASN A 472 -20.54 28.19 1.76
C ASN A 472 -20.92 29.68 1.64
N ARG A 473 -21.06 30.39 2.75
CA ARG A 473 -21.30 31.86 2.74
C ARG A 473 -20.12 32.64 2.20
N LYS A 474 -18.88 32.26 2.57
CA LYS A 474 -17.68 32.88 2.01
C LYS A 474 -17.59 32.66 0.49
N MET A 475 -17.87 31.44 0.05
CA MET A 475 -17.92 31.12 -1.38
C MET A 475 -18.97 31.96 -2.12
N GLU A 476 -20.17 32.06 -1.57
CA GLU A 476 -21.24 32.87 -2.18
C GLU A 476 -20.90 34.38 -2.20
N GLN A 477 -20.29 34.91 -1.16
CA GLN A 477 -19.81 36.30 -1.16
C GLN A 477 -18.71 36.55 -2.18
N ALA A 478 -17.77 35.60 -2.33
CA ALA A 478 -16.73 35.67 -3.35
C ALA A 478 -17.33 35.65 -4.77
N ARG A 479 -18.36 34.82 -5.01
CA ARG A 479 -19.09 34.76 -6.27
C ARG A 479 -19.77 36.10 -6.58
N LEU A 480 -20.57 36.62 -5.61
CA LEU A 480 -21.28 37.90 -5.76
C LEU A 480 -20.30 39.04 -6.00
N ARG A 481 -19.17 39.04 -5.31
CA ARG A 481 -18.11 40.03 -5.52
C ARG A 481 -17.54 39.97 -6.93
N GLY A 482 -17.32 38.77 -7.45
CA GLY A 482 -16.89 38.56 -8.84
C GLY A 482 -17.91 39.09 -9.86
N GLU A 483 -19.21 38.83 -9.63
CA GLU A 483 -20.29 39.33 -10.48
C GLU A 483 -20.39 40.88 -10.44
N GLU A 484 -20.29 41.46 -9.25
CA GLU A 484 -20.29 42.93 -9.07
C GLU A 484 -19.13 43.58 -9.84
N VAL A 485 -17.91 43.04 -9.64
CA VAL A 485 -16.71 43.54 -10.34
C VAL A 485 -16.88 43.40 -11.85
N ARG A 486 -17.33 42.24 -12.33
CA ARG A 486 -17.57 42.00 -13.76
C ARG A 486 -18.58 43.00 -14.33
N ALA A 487 -19.69 43.25 -13.64
CA ALA A 487 -20.71 44.20 -14.09
C ALA A 487 -20.22 45.63 -14.12
N GLY A 488 -19.26 45.99 -13.26
CA GLY A 488 -18.65 47.34 -13.19
C GLY A 488 -17.55 47.56 -14.25
N LEU A 489 -17.07 46.50 -14.90
CA LEU A 489 -15.98 46.62 -15.90
C LEU A 489 -16.48 47.22 -17.22
N VAL A 490 -16.09 48.47 -17.49
CA VAL A 490 -16.39 49.12 -18.77
C VAL A 490 -15.63 48.43 -19.90
N GLY A 491 -16.38 47.92 -20.89
CA GLY A 491 -15.79 47.21 -22.01
C GLY A 491 -15.27 45.81 -21.71
N GLY A 492 -15.56 45.25 -20.51
CA GLY A 492 -15.17 43.88 -20.15
C GLY A 492 -13.65 43.66 -20.08
N ASN A 493 -12.89 44.70 -19.70
CA ASN A 493 -11.42 44.62 -19.68
C ASN A 493 -10.89 44.77 -18.24
N LEU A 494 -10.07 43.80 -17.80
CA LEU A 494 -9.41 43.83 -16.50
C LEU A 494 -8.44 45.01 -16.32
N ASP A 495 -7.97 45.62 -17.41
CA ASP A 495 -7.15 46.85 -17.38
C ASP A 495 -7.91 48.09 -16.87
N ALA A 496 -9.25 48.02 -16.81
CA ALA A 496 -10.08 49.09 -16.25
C ALA A 496 -10.11 49.08 -14.73
N LEU A 497 -9.59 48.05 -14.09
CA LEU A 497 -9.46 47.97 -12.62
C LEU A 497 -8.41 48.97 -12.12
N SER A 498 -8.61 49.45 -10.91
CA SER A 498 -7.72 50.42 -10.25
C SER A 498 -7.52 50.05 -8.75
N GLY A 499 -6.46 50.57 -8.14
CA GLY A 499 -6.11 50.30 -6.75
C GLY A 499 -5.72 48.87 -6.51
N GLU A 500 -6.01 48.34 -5.31
CA GLU A 500 -5.59 46.99 -4.89
C GLU A 500 -6.07 45.88 -5.80
N MET A 501 -7.25 46.01 -6.45
CA MET A 501 -7.72 45.00 -7.40
C MET A 501 -6.87 44.92 -8.67
N ALA A 502 -6.33 46.03 -9.13
CA ALA A 502 -5.42 46.05 -10.30
C ALA A 502 -4.13 45.29 -9.99
N ASP A 503 -3.64 45.41 -8.74
CA ASP A 503 -2.42 44.73 -8.28
C ASP A 503 -2.62 43.22 -8.10
N GLN A 504 -3.87 42.77 -7.88
CA GLN A 504 -4.24 41.36 -7.75
C GLN A 504 -4.40 40.65 -9.11
N VAL A 505 -4.50 41.38 -10.21
CA VAL A 505 -4.59 40.77 -11.54
C VAL A 505 -3.27 40.09 -11.89
N ALA A 506 -3.34 38.80 -12.14
CA ALA A 506 -2.18 37.99 -12.49
C ALA A 506 -2.30 37.48 -13.95
N THR A 507 -1.16 37.12 -14.54
CA THR A 507 -1.10 36.54 -15.88
C THR A 507 -0.49 35.15 -15.81
N THR A 508 -1.07 34.18 -16.52
CA THR A 508 -0.51 32.85 -16.63
C THR A 508 0.67 32.82 -17.59
N ASP A 509 1.58 31.86 -17.38
CA ASP A 509 2.39 31.39 -18.50
C ASP A 509 1.47 30.77 -19.57
N PRO A 510 1.96 30.53 -20.82
CA PRO A 510 1.18 29.80 -21.81
C PRO A 510 0.74 28.44 -21.26
N ILE A 511 -0.57 28.19 -21.16
CA ILE A 511 -1.16 26.95 -20.65
C ILE A 511 -1.80 26.15 -21.77
N THR A 512 -1.86 24.80 -21.59
CA THR A 512 -2.58 23.89 -22.47
C THR A 512 -3.82 23.31 -21.77
N ARG A 513 -4.75 22.67 -22.52
CA ARG A 513 -5.95 22.04 -21.95
C ARG A 513 -5.66 20.85 -21.05
N GLN A 514 -4.47 20.26 -21.16
CA GLN A 514 -4.02 19.10 -20.37
C GLN A 514 -2.98 19.49 -19.31
N GLN A 515 -2.80 20.78 -19.06
CA GLN A 515 -1.86 21.22 -18.04
C GLN A 515 -2.32 20.74 -16.67
N ALA A 516 -1.48 19.96 -15.99
CA ALA A 516 -1.81 19.42 -14.69
C ALA A 516 -1.69 20.44 -13.55
N PHE A 517 -0.82 21.46 -13.72
CA PHE A 517 -0.55 22.47 -12.69
C PHE A 517 -0.25 23.83 -13.33
N ILE A 518 -0.93 24.86 -12.85
CA ILE A 518 -0.70 26.25 -13.24
C ILE A 518 -0.11 26.99 -12.04
N PRO A 519 1.07 27.64 -12.15
CA PRO A 519 1.65 28.41 -11.06
C PRO A 519 0.63 29.42 -10.46
N ARG A 520 0.53 29.46 -9.12
CA ARG A 520 -0.39 30.28 -8.33
C ARG A 520 -1.87 29.87 -8.36
N ILE A 521 -2.30 29.03 -9.29
CA ILE A 521 -3.68 28.53 -9.38
C ILE A 521 -3.75 27.09 -8.83
N GLY A 522 -2.80 26.24 -9.18
CA GLY A 522 -2.79 24.83 -8.83
C GLY A 522 -3.32 23.94 -9.95
N GLN A 523 -3.96 22.82 -9.56
CA GLN A 523 -4.66 21.91 -10.47
C GLN A 523 -6.13 22.31 -10.52
N ASP A 524 -6.51 23.18 -11.44
CA ASP A 524 -7.87 23.71 -11.54
C ASP A 524 -8.43 23.51 -12.95
N LEU A 525 -9.18 22.44 -13.11
CA LEU A 525 -9.78 22.06 -14.39
C LEU A 525 -10.88 23.05 -14.82
N ASN A 526 -11.58 23.66 -13.87
CA ASN A 526 -12.63 24.63 -14.17
C ASN A 526 -12.03 25.95 -14.68
N PHE A 527 -10.94 26.40 -14.06
CA PHE A 527 -10.16 27.51 -14.59
C PHE A 527 -9.71 27.27 -16.03
N ILE A 528 -9.10 26.10 -16.30
CA ILE A 528 -8.65 25.74 -17.66
C ILE A 528 -9.83 25.74 -18.62
N ARG A 529 -10.95 25.13 -18.23
CA ARG A 529 -12.16 25.09 -19.07
C ARG A 529 -12.68 26.49 -19.36
N GLY A 530 -12.77 27.35 -18.35
CA GLY A 530 -13.21 28.75 -18.48
C GLY A 530 -12.29 29.54 -19.43
N ALA A 531 -10.97 29.42 -19.27
CA ALA A 531 -10.00 30.08 -20.11
C ALA A 531 -10.10 29.65 -21.58
N PHE A 532 -10.27 28.35 -21.85
CA PHE A 532 -10.36 27.82 -23.20
C PHE A 532 -11.74 27.97 -23.86
N GLN A 533 -12.77 28.41 -23.14
CA GLN A 533 -14.06 28.81 -23.72
C GLN A 533 -13.99 30.17 -24.40
N LEU A 534 -13.08 31.05 -23.97
CA LEU A 534 -12.86 32.36 -24.58
C LEU A 534 -12.33 32.19 -25.98
N SER A 535 -12.82 32.95 -26.93
CA SER A 535 -12.50 32.83 -28.36
C SER A 535 -11.67 34.00 -28.91
N GLU A 536 -11.91 35.22 -28.42
CA GLU A 536 -11.30 36.43 -28.92
C GLU A 536 -10.32 37.03 -27.90
N THR A 537 -9.20 37.55 -28.37
CA THR A 537 -8.26 38.29 -27.53
C THR A 537 -8.97 39.49 -26.87
N GLY A 538 -8.81 39.60 -25.57
CA GLY A 538 -9.50 40.62 -24.77
C GLY A 538 -10.88 40.19 -24.25
N GLU A 539 -11.44 39.05 -24.68
CA GLU A 539 -12.70 38.52 -24.18
C GLU A 539 -12.58 38.14 -22.70
N LEU A 540 -13.58 38.53 -21.89
CA LEU A 540 -13.69 38.28 -20.45
C LEU A 540 -14.72 37.20 -20.19
N SER A 541 -14.39 36.23 -19.33
CA SER A 541 -15.28 35.15 -18.94
C SER A 541 -16.48 35.63 -18.11
N GLU A 542 -17.49 34.79 -17.97
CA GLU A 542 -18.36 34.80 -16.77
C GLU A 542 -17.51 34.54 -15.51
N VAL A 543 -18.11 34.68 -14.33
CA VAL A 543 -17.45 34.30 -13.09
C VAL A 543 -17.32 32.77 -13.07
N VAL A 544 -16.08 32.28 -13.07
CA VAL A 544 -15.75 30.85 -13.14
C VAL A 544 -15.45 30.35 -11.73
N GLU A 545 -16.19 29.34 -11.29
CA GLU A 545 -15.89 28.64 -10.03
C GLU A 545 -14.70 27.71 -10.22
N GLY A 546 -13.69 27.86 -9.39
CA GLY A 546 -12.51 26.99 -9.34
C GLY A 546 -12.27 26.44 -7.94
N ASP A 547 -11.19 25.68 -7.81
CA ASP A 547 -10.86 24.96 -6.56
C ASP A 547 -10.53 25.90 -5.39
N ARG A 548 -9.96 27.10 -5.70
CA ARG A 548 -9.57 28.09 -4.69
C ARG A 548 -10.58 29.20 -4.46
N GLY A 549 -11.60 29.31 -5.30
CA GLY A 549 -12.58 30.38 -5.27
C GLY A 549 -13.09 30.70 -6.66
N TYR A 550 -13.46 31.94 -6.90
CA TYR A 550 -14.03 32.37 -8.17
C TYR A 550 -13.04 33.21 -8.98
N TYR A 551 -13.08 33.07 -10.29
CA TYR A 551 -12.17 33.76 -11.21
C TYR A 551 -12.92 34.57 -12.25
N LEU A 552 -12.40 35.76 -12.55
CA LEU A 552 -12.62 36.42 -13.83
C LEU A 552 -11.39 36.19 -14.70
N ILE A 553 -11.58 35.65 -15.90
CA ILE A 553 -10.51 35.25 -16.79
C ILE A 553 -10.61 36.04 -18.10
N GLN A 554 -9.51 36.64 -18.54
CA GLN A 554 -9.45 37.37 -19.79
C GLN A 554 -8.39 36.75 -20.72
N LEU A 555 -8.77 36.46 -21.97
CA LEU A 555 -7.84 35.93 -22.96
C LEU A 555 -6.85 37.01 -23.39
N VAL A 556 -5.56 36.77 -23.24
CA VAL A 556 -4.48 37.66 -23.67
C VAL A 556 -3.99 37.27 -25.06
N ASP A 557 -3.66 36.00 -25.23
CA ASP A 557 -3.14 35.48 -26.48
C ASP A 557 -3.49 33.99 -26.64
N ARG A 558 -3.69 33.57 -27.87
CA ARG A 558 -3.89 32.17 -28.24
C ARG A 558 -2.98 31.82 -29.41
N LYS A 559 -2.04 30.92 -29.19
CA LYS A 559 -1.12 30.50 -30.24
C LYS A 559 -1.83 29.60 -31.24
N PRO A 560 -1.69 29.88 -32.54
CA PRO A 560 -2.23 29.00 -33.57
C PRO A 560 -1.56 27.62 -33.50
N LEU A 561 -2.34 26.60 -33.85
CA LEU A 561 -1.82 25.24 -33.95
C LEU A 561 -0.94 25.08 -35.21
N ASP A 562 0.18 24.40 -35.05
CA ASP A 562 1.06 24.06 -36.17
C ASP A 562 0.60 22.75 -36.83
N GLU A 563 0.06 22.87 -38.02
CA GLU A 563 -0.42 21.74 -38.83
C GLU A 563 0.73 20.81 -39.25
N THR A 564 1.94 21.33 -39.44
CA THR A 564 3.11 20.51 -39.78
C THR A 564 3.45 19.57 -38.63
N THR A 565 3.48 20.09 -37.43
CA THR A 565 3.66 19.30 -36.20
C THR A 565 2.55 18.26 -36.05
N TYR A 566 1.28 18.62 -36.36
CA TYR A 566 0.17 17.64 -36.32
C TYR A 566 0.42 16.45 -37.25
N GLU A 567 0.78 16.67 -38.51
CA GLU A 567 1.01 15.57 -39.45
C GLU A 567 2.18 14.66 -39.03
N ILE A 568 3.22 15.24 -38.42
CA ILE A 568 4.35 14.44 -37.85
C ILE A 568 3.91 13.58 -36.66
N MET A 569 3.09 14.11 -35.77
CA MET A 569 2.70 13.45 -34.51
C MET A 569 1.52 12.49 -34.67
N LYS A 570 0.71 12.65 -35.72
CA LYS A 570 -0.59 12.00 -35.92
C LYS A 570 -0.57 10.48 -35.72
N GLU A 571 0.34 9.77 -36.36
CA GLU A 571 0.41 8.31 -36.27
C GLU A 571 0.90 7.83 -34.88
N ASN A 572 1.75 8.60 -34.24
CA ASN A 572 2.19 8.30 -32.88
C ASN A 572 1.04 8.52 -31.87
N LEU A 573 0.35 9.65 -31.95
CA LEU A 573 -0.84 9.94 -31.13
C LEU A 573 -1.92 8.88 -31.32
N LYS A 574 -2.15 8.46 -32.57
CA LYS A 574 -3.13 7.41 -32.86
C LYS A 574 -2.79 6.09 -32.16
N ARG A 575 -1.51 5.69 -32.17
CA ARG A 575 -1.05 4.49 -31.45
C ARG A 575 -1.20 4.64 -29.93
N GLN A 576 -0.79 5.78 -29.38
CA GLN A 576 -0.93 6.05 -27.95
C GLN A 576 -2.40 6.00 -27.49
N LEU A 577 -3.29 6.67 -28.22
CA LEU A 577 -4.73 6.65 -27.94
C LEU A 577 -5.32 5.25 -28.08
N LEU A 578 -4.85 4.46 -29.05
CA LEU A 578 -5.31 3.08 -29.21
C LEU A 578 -4.92 2.22 -28.01
N ILE A 579 -3.66 2.29 -27.57
CA ILE A 579 -3.17 1.58 -26.37
C ILE A 579 -3.95 2.03 -25.14
N GLN A 580 -4.17 3.33 -24.97
CA GLN A 580 -4.96 3.86 -23.85
C GLN A 580 -6.40 3.30 -23.84
N LYS A 581 -7.07 3.31 -25.00
CA LYS A 581 -8.43 2.74 -25.12
C LYS A 581 -8.46 1.24 -24.89
N GLN A 582 -7.46 0.52 -25.37
CA GLN A 582 -7.33 -0.91 -25.14
C GLN A 582 -7.18 -1.21 -23.64
N ASN A 583 -6.31 -0.47 -22.95
CA ASN A 583 -6.13 -0.61 -21.51
C ASN A 583 -7.43 -0.27 -20.75
N GLN A 584 -8.10 0.81 -21.14
CA GLN A 584 -9.38 1.20 -20.53
C GLN A 584 -10.45 0.10 -20.70
N LEU A 585 -10.64 -0.42 -21.92
CA LEU A 585 -11.59 -1.50 -22.19
C LEU A 585 -11.26 -2.77 -21.40
N TYR A 586 -9.98 -3.09 -21.27
CA TYR A 586 -9.54 -4.23 -20.47
C TYR A 586 -9.86 -4.04 -18.99
N GLN A 587 -9.56 -2.86 -18.42
CA GLN A 587 -9.85 -2.56 -17.01
C GLN A 587 -11.36 -2.53 -16.74
N GLU A 588 -12.16 -1.89 -17.59
CA GLU A 588 -13.63 -1.88 -17.48
C GLU A 588 -14.21 -3.29 -17.54
N TRP A 589 -13.69 -4.12 -18.43
CA TRP A 589 -14.10 -5.52 -18.54
C TRP A 589 -13.72 -6.33 -17.31
N LEU A 590 -12.49 -6.16 -16.78
CA LEU A 590 -12.01 -6.84 -15.58
C LEU A 590 -12.80 -6.42 -14.34
N THR A 591 -13.11 -5.12 -14.21
CA THR A 591 -13.95 -4.60 -13.13
C THR A 591 -15.32 -5.27 -13.13
N ARG A 592 -15.98 -5.35 -14.30
CA ARG A 592 -17.26 -6.06 -14.42
C ARG A 592 -17.17 -7.53 -14.07
N LEU A 593 -16.09 -8.20 -14.50
CA LEU A 593 -15.87 -9.59 -14.10
C LEU A 593 -15.76 -9.78 -12.59
N ARG A 594 -15.16 -8.81 -11.89
CA ARG A 594 -15.07 -8.82 -10.43
C ARG A 594 -16.40 -8.51 -9.76
N GLU A 595 -17.14 -7.54 -10.28
CA GLU A 595 -18.49 -7.18 -9.80
C GLU A 595 -19.49 -8.32 -9.95
N ASP A 596 -19.39 -9.08 -11.04
CA ASP A 596 -20.25 -10.24 -11.33
C ASP A 596 -19.81 -11.52 -10.58
N ALA A 597 -18.64 -11.51 -9.93
CA ALA A 597 -18.07 -12.68 -9.28
C ALA A 597 -18.46 -12.77 -7.81
N GLU A 598 -18.70 -13.99 -7.34
CA GLU A 598 -18.81 -14.30 -5.92
C GLU A 598 -17.41 -14.50 -5.34
N ILE A 599 -16.92 -13.51 -4.58
CA ILE A 599 -15.57 -13.49 -4.00
C ILE A 599 -15.72 -13.50 -2.48
N GLU A 600 -15.26 -14.59 -1.85
CA GLU A 600 -15.11 -14.69 -0.41
C GLU A 600 -13.64 -14.42 -0.04
N ASN A 601 -13.41 -13.50 0.87
CA ASN A 601 -12.07 -13.11 1.32
C ASN A 601 -11.95 -13.28 2.83
N ASN A 602 -11.16 -14.25 3.26
CA ASN A 602 -10.90 -14.56 4.67
C ASN A 602 -9.41 -14.34 4.99
N LEU A 603 -8.70 -13.48 4.25
CA LEU A 603 -7.27 -13.21 4.45
C LEU A 603 -6.94 -12.83 5.90
N ARG A 604 -7.83 -12.09 6.56
CA ARG A 604 -7.65 -11.64 7.95
C ARG A 604 -7.53 -12.80 8.94
N ASP A 605 -8.19 -13.93 8.67
CA ASP A 605 -8.19 -15.10 9.55
C ASP A 605 -6.88 -15.92 9.44
N PHE A 606 -6.15 -15.76 8.34
CA PHE A 606 -4.97 -16.57 8.02
C PHE A 606 -3.66 -15.80 8.04
N PHE A 607 -3.71 -14.56 7.62
CA PHE A 607 -2.52 -13.71 7.54
C PHE A 607 -2.63 -12.64 8.61
N ALA A 608 -2.40 -12.75 9.76
CA ALA A 608 -2.31 -11.72 10.78
C ALA A 608 -2.28 -10.26 10.19
N ILE A 609 -3.38 -9.81 9.48
CA ILE A 609 -3.49 -8.51 8.80
C ILE A 609 -4.74 -7.74 9.25
#